data_d12ced90e8bbfcfa6116ac92e2416d43
#
_entry.id   d12ced90e8bbfcfa6116ac92e2416d43
#
_cell.length_a   1.000
_cell.length_b   1.000
_cell.length_c   1.000
_cell.angle_alpha   90.00
_cell.angle_beta   90.00
_cell.angle_gamma   90.00
#
_symmetry.space_group_name_H-M   'P 1'
#
loop_
_entity.id
_entity.type
_entity.pdbx_description
1 polymer ?
#
loop_
_entity_poly.entity_id
_entity_poly.type
_entity_poly.pdbx_seq_one_letter_code
_entity_poly.pdbx_strand_id
1 'polypeptide(L)'
;MAASSLLLLLLPWLVTALHSPPGCKIRITSKGLDLVKQEGLRFVEQELENITVSDLHGKEGQFHYNISQVKVLDLQLPFSNLHFQPQQHLVFNINNASISLRFRRQLLYWFFYDIGSINASADGVRIHTVLQLSKDETGRLKISNMTCNASIARMHAGFSGTLRKIYEFLSTFIITGMRYLLSQQICPALNHAGLVLLNSLLDTVPVRNYVDEHIGIDYSLLRDPTVSMDTLDLDFKGMFFYRGKENQELENHAVEPVIKETERMVYVAFSEYFFDSAMHSYFQAGVLAIELEGEKVSSTRSPRFAQAALCRQGPCGGGGEGRDAARPGGAGLCLQSREVLSRSSSHCWITTDSASSLQVPKDLEVLLRATFFGTIFMLNPAAVDAPLRLVLQVSAPPRCVIKPSGTSVSVSAFLNISLVPPGRPAVQLSSMAMETKLSAKVFLQGKALRVLLDLRRFRIYSKQSALESLALFSLQAPLKTLLQLTIMPIINERTKKGVQIPLPEGMDFTREVVTNHAGFLTVGADLHFSKGLREVIEKYRPAPTAPAHPTPQPEEPSVDPHQL
;
A
#
# COMPACT_ATOMS: atom_id res chain seq x y z
N MET A 1 51.33 2.32 -30.95
CA MET A 1 50.09 1.57 -31.25
C MET A 1 49.66 0.61 -30.13
N ALA A 2 50.24 0.64 -28.94
CA ALA A 2 49.89 -0.26 -27.82
C ALA A 2 49.01 0.40 -26.72
N ALA A 3 48.78 1.72 -26.75
CA ALA A 3 48.02 2.43 -25.75
C ALA A 3 46.49 2.49 -26.01
N SER A 4 46.08 2.28 -27.27
CA SER A 4 44.63 2.30 -27.63
C SER A 4 43.88 1.01 -27.32
N SER A 5 44.59 -0.13 -27.21
CA SER A 5 43.97 -1.43 -26.92
C SER A 5 43.67 -1.65 -25.43
N LEU A 6 44.35 -0.92 -24.53
CA LEU A 6 44.10 -1.02 -23.08
C LEU A 6 42.81 -0.26 -22.65
N LEU A 7 42.45 0.79 -23.40
CA LEU A 7 41.24 1.58 -23.11
C LEU A 7 39.94 0.85 -23.44
N LEU A 8 39.99 -0.05 -24.43
CA LEU A 8 38.83 -0.86 -24.85
C LEU A 8 38.56 -2.05 -23.94
N LEU A 9 39.52 -2.50 -23.13
CA LEU A 9 39.32 -3.57 -22.14
C LEU A 9 38.78 -3.09 -20.80
N LEU A 10 38.81 -1.77 -20.53
CA LEU A 10 38.24 -1.17 -19.33
C LEU A 10 36.76 -0.69 -19.50
N LEU A 11 36.26 -0.63 -20.74
CA LEU A 11 34.88 -0.22 -21.02
C LEU A 11 33.80 -1.18 -20.47
N PRO A 12 33.97 -2.52 -20.43
CA PRO A 12 32.93 -3.38 -19.86
C PRO A 12 32.81 -3.31 -18.35
N TRP A 13 33.76 -2.72 -17.65
CA TRP A 13 33.71 -2.54 -16.19
C TRP A 13 33.06 -1.24 -15.76
N LEU A 14 32.86 -0.29 -16.68
CA LEU A 14 32.22 1.01 -16.39
C LEU A 14 30.71 1.03 -16.66
N VAL A 15 30.12 -0.04 -17.18
CA VAL A 15 28.69 -0.16 -17.46
C VAL A 15 28.00 -1.13 -16.48
N THR A 16 28.56 -1.38 -15.31
CA THR A 16 27.70 -1.76 -14.19
C THR A 16 26.94 -0.50 -13.82
N ALA A 17 25.79 -0.32 -14.50
CA ALA A 17 24.83 0.69 -14.14
C ALA A 17 24.71 0.70 -12.61
N LEU A 18 24.90 1.87 -12.00
CA LEU A 18 24.64 2.10 -10.57
C LEU A 18 23.16 1.74 -10.30
N HIS A 19 22.87 0.46 -10.16
CA HIS A 19 21.57 0.01 -9.70
C HIS A 19 21.52 0.26 -8.20
N SER A 20 20.74 1.25 -7.79
CA SER A 20 20.43 1.42 -6.39
C SER A 20 19.75 0.15 -5.88
N PRO A 21 20.26 -0.48 -4.82
CA PRO A 21 19.65 -1.68 -4.28
C PRO A 21 18.24 -1.37 -3.73
N PRO A 22 17.31 -2.35 -3.70
CA PRO A 22 15.98 -2.12 -3.16
C PRO A 22 16.00 -1.93 -1.64
N GLY A 23 15.21 -0.95 -1.15
CA GLY A 23 14.93 -0.81 0.26
C GLY A 23 13.99 -1.92 0.77
N CYS A 24 13.05 -2.33 -0.12
CA CYS A 24 12.12 -3.41 0.12
C CYS A 24 12.01 -4.30 -1.13
N LYS A 25 12.04 -5.63 -0.95
CA LYS A 25 11.85 -6.62 -2.02
C LYS A 25 10.73 -7.56 -1.65
N ILE A 26 9.81 -7.81 -2.58
CA ILE A 26 8.75 -8.82 -2.41
C ILE A 26 9.00 -9.96 -3.39
N ARG A 27 9.05 -11.19 -2.89
CA ARG A 27 9.10 -12.42 -3.68
C ARG A 27 7.82 -13.19 -3.53
N ILE A 28 7.16 -13.51 -4.65
CA ILE A 28 6.02 -14.43 -4.72
C ILE A 28 6.55 -15.76 -5.24
N THR A 29 6.28 -16.85 -4.51
CA THR A 29 6.69 -18.20 -4.87
C THR A 29 5.60 -18.93 -5.66
N SER A 30 5.91 -20.12 -6.19
CA SER A 30 4.92 -20.99 -6.84
C SER A 30 3.73 -21.31 -5.91
N LYS A 31 3.96 -21.46 -4.60
CA LYS A 31 2.87 -21.64 -3.60
C LYS A 31 1.95 -20.42 -3.53
N GLY A 32 2.50 -19.21 -3.62
CA GLY A 32 1.71 -17.98 -3.69
C GLY A 32 0.93 -17.88 -4.99
N LEU A 33 1.55 -18.30 -6.09
CA LEU A 33 0.89 -18.34 -7.41
C LEU A 33 -0.28 -19.32 -7.45
N ASP A 34 -0.21 -20.43 -6.73
CA ASP A 34 -1.33 -21.40 -6.62
C ASP A 34 -2.57 -20.77 -5.95
N LEU A 35 -2.39 -19.93 -4.93
CA LEU A 35 -3.49 -19.16 -4.35
C LEU A 35 -4.09 -18.19 -5.36
N VAL A 36 -3.25 -17.44 -6.07
CA VAL A 36 -3.69 -16.52 -7.13
C VAL A 36 -4.42 -17.28 -8.24
N LYS A 37 -3.98 -18.49 -8.59
CA LYS A 37 -4.66 -19.36 -9.55
C LYS A 37 -6.07 -19.72 -9.09
N GLN A 38 -6.27 -20.14 -7.85
CA GLN A 38 -7.58 -20.51 -7.31
C GLN A 38 -8.57 -19.34 -7.34
N GLU A 39 -8.14 -18.17 -6.88
CA GLU A 39 -8.99 -16.98 -6.91
C GLU A 39 -9.19 -16.45 -8.33
N GLY A 40 -8.16 -16.51 -9.18
CA GLY A 40 -8.21 -16.13 -10.58
C GLY A 40 -9.14 -17.00 -11.41
N LEU A 41 -9.23 -18.31 -11.14
CA LEU A 41 -10.18 -19.20 -11.80
C LEU A 41 -11.61 -18.79 -11.54
N ARG A 42 -11.98 -18.55 -10.29
CA ARG A 42 -13.33 -18.09 -9.93
C ARG A 42 -13.69 -16.78 -10.62
N PHE A 43 -12.71 -15.92 -10.77
CA PHE A 43 -12.88 -14.65 -11.49
C PHE A 43 -13.07 -14.87 -13.00
N VAL A 44 -12.26 -15.75 -13.62
CA VAL A 44 -12.40 -16.11 -15.04
C VAL A 44 -13.74 -16.80 -15.32
N GLU A 45 -14.18 -17.71 -14.46
CA GLU A 45 -15.51 -18.33 -14.56
C GLU A 45 -16.61 -17.29 -14.66
N GLN A 46 -16.60 -16.32 -13.76
CA GLN A 46 -17.59 -15.23 -13.75
C GLN A 46 -17.56 -14.36 -15.01
N GLU A 47 -16.38 -13.98 -15.49
CA GLU A 47 -16.27 -13.13 -16.69
C GLU A 47 -16.70 -13.90 -17.95
N LEU A 48 -16.45 -15.22 -17.99
CA LEU A 48 -16.90 -16.08 -19.08
C LEU A 48 -18.40 -16.42 -19.00
N GLU A 49 -19.00 -16.49 -17.81
CA GLU A 49 -20.45 -16.65 -17.64
C GLU A 49 -21.22 -15.43 -18.17
N ASN A 50 -20.65 -14.25 -18.10
CA ASN A 50 -21.25 -12.99 -18.55
C ASN A 50 -20.91 -12.63 -20.01
N ILE A 51 -20.31 -13.55 -20.77
CA ILE A 51 -20.00 -13.30 -22.19
C ILE A 51 -21.27 -12.98 -22.98
N THR A 52 -21.23 -11.88 -23.69
CA THR A 52 -22.24 -11.54 -24.71
C THR A 52 -21.78 -12.04 -26.06
N VAL A 53 -22.55 -12.96 -26.64
CA VAL A 53 -22.31 -13.47 -28.00
C VAL A 53 -23.26 -12.80 -28.97
N SER A 54 -22.71 -12.29 -30.09
CA SER A 54 -23.49 -11.65 -31.12
C SER A 54 -24.53 -12.59 -31.75
N ASP A 55 -25.64 -12.05 -32.18
CA ASP A 55 -26.68 -12.81 -32.87
C ASP A 55 -26.17 -13.40 -34.19
N LEU A 56 -26.52 -14.65 -34.46
CA LEU A 56 -26.19 -15.37 -35.68
C LEU A 56 -27.40 -15.38 -36.62
N HIS A 57 -27.31 -14.68 -37.72
CA HIS A 57 -28.29 -14.68 -38.77
C HIS A 57 -27.77 -15.44 -40.00
N GLY A 58 -28.62 -16.25 -40.61
CA GLY A 58 -28.24 -16.99 -41.79
C GLY A 58 -29.41 -17.32 -42.68
N LYS A 59 -29.07 -17.63 -43.94
CA LYS A 59 -30.00 -18.12 -44.94
C LYS A 59 -29.39 -19.32 -45.63
N GLU A 60 -30.11 -20.44 -45.62
CA GLU A 60 -29.72 -21.66 -46.33
C GLU A 60 -30.88 -22.16 -47.16
N GLY A 61 -30.78 -22.00 -48.48
CA GLY A 61 -31.89 -22.22 -49.40
C GLY A 61 -33.05 -21.28 -49.10
N GLN A 62 -34.22 -21.85 -48.74
CA GLN A 62 -35.41 -21.10 -48.35
C GLN A 62 -35.58 -20.94 -46.83
N PHE A 63 -34.60 -21.42 -46.05
CA PHE A 63 -34.59 -21.32 -44.60
C PHE A 63 -33.84 -20.05 -44.17
N HIS A 64 -34.52 -19.18 -43.43
CA HIS A 64 -33.90 -18.06 -42.73
C HIS A 64 -33.87 -18.40 -41.22
N TYR A 65 -32.70 -18.32 -40.62
CA TYR A 65 -32.58 -18.57 -39.20
C TYR A 65 -31.92 -17.40 -38.48
N ASN A 66 -32.36 -17.18 -37.24
CA ASN A 66 -31.78 -16.24 -36.31
C ASN A 66 -31.57 -16.94 -34.97
N ILE A 67 -30.35 -16.92 -34.49
CA ILE A 67 -29.94 -17.39 -33.17
C ILE A 67 -29.54 -16.19 -32.34
N SER A 68 -30.24 -15.96 -31.24
CA SER A 68 -30.08 -14.76 -30.41
C SER A 68 -30.13 -15.09 -28.91
N GLN A 69 -29.86 -14.11 -28.09
CA GLN A 69 -29.93 -14.22 -26.63
C GLN A 69 -29.13 -15.42 -26.06
N VAL A 70 -27.90 -15.55 -26.50
CA VAL A 70 -26.99 -16.61 -25.99
C VAL A 70 -26.68 -16.36 -24.53
N LYS A 71 -26.92 -17.38 -23.68
CA LYS A 71 -26.63 -17.34 -22.25
C LYS A 71 -25.77 -18.54 -21.88
N VAL A 72 -24.71 -18.31 -21.12
CA VAL A 72 -23.95 -19.36 -20.48
C VAL A 72 -24.75 -19.86 -19.27
N LEU A 73 -24.91 -21.17 -19.15
CA LEU A 73 -25.66 -21.83 -18.08
C LEU A 73 -24.72 -22.46 -17.03
N ASP A 74 -23.62 -23.03 -17.51
CA ASP A 74 -22.65 -23.73 -16.68
C ASP A 74 -21.30 -23.71 -17.38
N LEU A 75 -20.23 -23.59 -16.59
CA LEU A 75 -18.86 -23.56 -17.05
C LEU A 75 -18.01 -24.46 -16.17
N GLN A 76 -17.30 -25.41 -16.77
CA GLN A 76 -16.43 -26.31 -16.06
C GLN A 76 -14.99 -26.15 -16.56
N LEU A 77 -14.07 -25.82 -15.65
CA LEU A 77 -12.65 -25.59 -15.92
C LEU A 77 -11.76 -26.63 -15.20
N PRO A 78 -11.84 -27.91 -15.56
CA PRO A 78 -11.23 -29.00 -14.78
C PRO A 78 -9.70 -28.97 -14.76
N PHE A 79 -9.07 -28.54 -15.85
CA PHE A 79 -7.61 -28.53 -16.01
C PHE A 79 -7.12 -27.12 -16.30
N SER A 80 -6.76 -26.42 -15.23
CA SER A 80 -6.16 -25.09 -15.32
C SER A 80 -4.75 -25.09 -14.73
N ASN A 81 -3.86 -24.34 -15.36
CA ASN A 81 -2.49 -24.16 -14.89
C ASN A 81 -2.09 -22.69 -15.02
N LEU A 82 -1.58 -22.12 -13.93
CA LEU A 82 -0.96 -20.81 -13.90
C LEU A 82 0.49 -20.99 -13.47
N HIS A 83 1.44 -20.54 -14.27
CA HIS A 83 2.86 -20.71 -13.99
C HIS A 83 3.66 -19.48 -14.42
N PHE A 84 4.84 -19.33 -13.83
CA PHE A 84 5.80 -18.33 -14.20
C PHE A 84 6.51 -18.72 -15.50
N GLN A 85 6.74 -17.74 -16.36
CA GLN A 85 7.60 -17.87 -17.53
C GLN A 85 8.64 -16.76 -17.49
N PRO A 86 9.94 -17.09 -17.66
CA PRO A 86 10.99 -16.07 -17.72
C PRO A 86 10.65 -14.95 -18.71
N GLN A 87 11.25 -13.76 -18.54
CA GLN A 87 10.97 -12.54 -19.30
C GLN A 87 9.66 -11.84 -18.93
N GLN A 88 9.35 -11.78 -17.63
CA GLN A 88 8.24 -10.99 -17.07
C GLN A 88 6.82 -11.50 -17.42
N HIS A 89 6.67 -12.78 -17.73
CA HIS A 89 5.40 -13.35 -18.13
C HIS A 89 4.79 -14.25 -17.08
N LEU A 90 3.45 -14.21 -17.00
CA LEU A 90 2.60 -15.21 -16.36
C LEU A 90 1.81 -15.91 -17.43
N VAL A 91 1.83 -17.24 -17.44
CA VAL A 91 1.10 -18.04 -18.42
C VAL A 91 -0.05 -18.75 -17.75
N PHE A 92 -1.26 -18.50 -18.25
CA PHE A 92 -2.49 -19.13 -17.78
C PHE A 92 -3.07 -20.02 -18.88
N ASN A 93 -3.15 -21.33 -18.60
CA ASN A 93 -3.66 -22.31 -19.50
C ASN A 93 -4.91 -22.98 -18.92
N ILE A 94 -5.94 -23.07 -19.73
CA ILE A 94 -7.12 -23.88 -19.47
C ILE A 94 -7.23 -24.92 -20.58
N ASN A 95 -7.35 -26.18 -20.21
CA ASN A 95 -7.46 -27.28 -21.15
C ASN A 95 -8.73 -28.09 -20.86
N ASN A 96 -9.37 -28.55 -21.95
CA ASN A 96 -10.54 -29.43 -21.87
C ASN A 96 -11.69 -28.87 -21.04
N ALA A 97 -11.90 -27.53 -21.10
CA ALA A 97 -13.07 -26.92 -20.47
C ALA A 97 -14.34 -27.22 -21.27
N SER A 98 -15.48 -27.17 -20.56
CA SER A 98 -16.81 -27.29 -21.17
C SER A 98 -17.69 -26.12 -20.81
N ILE A 99 -18.46 -25.64 -21.78
CA ILE A 99 -19.38 -24.50 -21.64
C ILE A 99 -20.77 -24.95 -22.06
N SER A 100 -21.72 -24.93 -21.13
CA SER A 100 -23.13 -25.19 -21.42
C SER A 100 -23.86 -23.89 -21.74
N LEU A 101 -24.57 -23.87 -22.83
CA LEU A 101 -25.20 -22.69 -23.39
C LEU A 101 -26.68 -22.89 -23.60
N ARG A 102 -27.45 -21.82 -23.54
CA ARG A 102 -28.83 -21.74 -24.01
C ARG A 102 -28.98 -20.53 -24.91
N PHE A 103 -29.61 -20.71 -26.04
CA PHE A 103 -29.92 -19.63 -26.98
C PHE A 103 -31.34 -19.72 -27.53
N ARG A 104 -31.86 -18.57 -27.91
CA ARG A 104 -33.16 -18.47 -28.57
C ARG A 104 -32.98 -18.71 -30.06
N ARG A 105 -33.82 -19.57 -30.65
CA ARG A 105 -33.86 -19.84 -32.06
C ARG A 105 -35.10 -19.21 -32.66
N GLN A 106 -35.00 -18.71 -33.89
CA GLN A 106 -36.07 -18.28 -34.75
C GLN A 106 -35.81 -18.85 -36.16
N LEU A 107 -36.75 -19.56 -36.69
CA LEU A 107 -36.69 -20.15 -38.04
C LEU A 107 -37.87 -19.69 -38.86
N LEU A 108 -37.62 -19.17 -40.05
CA LEU A 108 -38.61 -18.83 -41.04
C LEU A 108 -38.38 -19.70 -42.28
N TYR A 109 -39.40 -20.47 -42.68
CA TYR A 109 -39.42 -21.26 -43.89
C TYR A 109 -40.74 -21.01 -44.60
N TRP A 110 -40.72 -20.29 -45.71
CA TRP A 110 -41.92 -19.78 -46.42
C TRP A 110 -42.85 -19.04 -45.45
N PHE A 111 -43.97 -19.64 -45.09
CA PHE A 111 -44.96 -19.09 -44.16
C PHE A 111 -44.84 -19.70 -42.76
N PHE A 112 -43.93 -20.60 -42.57
CA PHE A 112 -43.77 -21.31 -41.32
C PHE A 112 -42.77 -20.57 -40.42
N TYR A 113 -43.22 -20.17 -39.23
CA TYR A 113 -42.39 -19.47 -38.27
C TYR A 113 -42.33 -20.30 -36.99
N ASP A 114 -41.10 -20.68 -36.59
CA ASP A 114 -40.86 -21.43 -35.38
C ASP A 114 -39.94 -20.63 -34.45
N ILE A 115 -40.33 -20.55 -33.17
CA ILE A 115 -39.55 -19.92 -32.10
C ILE A 115 -39.37 -20.93 -31.00
N GLY A 116 -38.15 -21.01 -30.46
CA GLY A 116 -37.88 -21.86 -29.34
C GLY A 116 -36.53 -21.58 -28.71
N SER A 117 -36.13 -22.42 -27.73
CA SER A 117 -34.80 -22.39 -27.17
C SER A 117 -34.04 -23.68 -27.50
N ILE A 118 -32.74 -23.59 -27.61
CA ILE A 118 -31.84 -24.72 -27.83
C ILE A 118 -30.79 -24.70 -26.71
N ASN A 119 -30.53 -25.87 -26.12
CA ASN A 119 -29.39 -26.08 -25.23
C ASN A 119 -28.24 -26.65 -26.07
N ALA A 120 -27.06 -26.11 -25.86
CA ALA A 120 -25.85 -26.55 -26.52
C ALA A 120 -24.71 -26.73 -25.50
N SER A 121 -23.74 -27.55 -25.83
CA SER A 121 -22.48 -27.66 -25.10
C SER A 121 -21.31 -27.45 -26.05
N ALA A 122 -20.35 -26.68 -25.60
CA ALA A 122 -19.03 -26.53 -26.24
C ALA A 122 -18.02 -27.31 -25.41
N ASP A 123 -17.37 -28.30 -26.01
CA ASP A 123 -16.47 -29.24 -25.33
C ASP A 123 -15.06 -29.14 -25.89
N GLY A 124 -14.06 -29.45 -25.04
CA GLY A 124 -12.65 -29.37 -25.39
C GLY A 124 -12.20 -27.95 -25.64
N VAL A 125 -12.75 -26.99 -24.87
CA VAL A 125 -12.32 -25.59 -24.90
C VAL A 125 -10.91 -25.50 -24.36
N ARG A 126 -10.04 -24.85 -25.12
CA ARG A 126 -8.64 -24.55 -24.74
C ARG A 126 -8.46 -23.05 -24.77
N ILE A 127 -7.86 -22.54 -23.71
CA ILE A 127 -7.52 -21.13 -23.58
C ILE A 127 -6.04 -21.06 -23.18
N HIS A 128 -5.26 -20.32 -23.94
CA HIS A 128 -3.86 -20.01 -23.64
C HIS A 128 -3.72 -18.50 -23.55
N THR A 129 -3.32 -18.03 -22.39
CA THR A 129 -3.17 -16.59 -22.10
C THR A 129 -1.80 -16.32 -21.53
N VAL A 130 -1.11 -15.32 -22.07
CA VAL A 130 0.18 -14.82 -21.56
C VAL A 130 -0.02 -13.37 -21.13
N LEU A 131 0.27 -13.11 -19.84
CA LEU A 131 0.21 -11.78 -19.24
C LEU A 131 1.64 -11.26 -19.06
N GLN A 132 1.91 -10.07 -19.57
CA GLN A 132 3.18 -9.38 -19.40
C GLN A 132 3.09 -8.39 -18.24
N LEU A 133 4.01 -8.51 -17.28
CA LEU A 133 4.11 -7.63 -16.12
C LEU A 133 5.17 -6.56 -16.39
N SER A 134 4.87 -5.31 -16.04
CA SER A 134 5.81 -4.19 -16.09
C SER A 134 5.51 -3.20 -14.97
N LYS A 135 6.39 -2.22 -14.80
CA LYS A 135 6.07 -1.02 -14.02
C LYS A 135 5.53 0.07 -14.95
N ASP A 136 4.59 0.87 -14.45
CA ASP A 136 4.15 2.08 -15.14
C ASP A 136 5.07 3.28 -14.84
N GLU A 137 4.76 4.44 -15.41
CA GLU A 137 5.50 5.68 -15.21
C GLU A 137 5.52 6.15 -13.74
N THR A 138 4.52 5.76 -12.96
CA THR A 138 4.43 6.08 -11.52
C THR A 138 5.23 5.11 -10.64
N GLY A 139 5.76 4.04 -11.22
CA GLY A 139 6.44 2.96 -10.51
C GLY A 139 5.50 1.90 -9.94
N ARG A 140 4.25 1.80 -10.42
CA ARG A 140 3.28 0.80 -10.00
C ARG A 140 3.38 -0.46 -10.84
N LEU A 141 3.13 -1.62 -10.25
CA LEU A 141 2.99 -2.88 -10.98
C LEU A 141 1.76 -2.84 -11.89
N LYS A 142 1.91 -3.23 -13.14
CA LYS A 142 0.83 -3.25 -14.13
C LYS A 142 0.95 -4.45 -15.06
N ILE A 143 -0.19 -4.93 -15.56
CA ILE A 143 -0.26 -5.82 -16.71
C ILE A 143 -0.22 -4.93 -17.94
N SER A 144 0.92 -4.92 -18.63
CA SER A 144 1.15 -4.03 -19.79
C SER A 144 0.59 -4.59 -21.08
N ASN A 145 0.61 -5.90 -21.23
CA ASN A 145 0.13 -6.58 -22.41
C ASN A 145 -0.46 -7.94 -22.05
N MET A 146 -1.41 -8.39 -22.85
CA MET A 146 -2.03 -9.69 -22.71
C MET A 146 -2.27 -10.29 -24.09
N THR A 147 -1.75 -11.49 -24.33
CA THR A 147 -2.04 -12.27 -25.52
C THR A 147 -2.92 -13.44 -25.16
N CYS A 148 -3.95 -13.67 -25.95
CA CYS A 148 -4.92 -14.73 -25.73
C CYS A 148 -5.15 -15.52 -27.00
N ASN A 149 -5.21 -16.84 -26.88
CA ASN A 149 -5.65 -17.74 -27.93
C ASN A 149 -6.68 -18.71 -27.35
N ALA A 150 -7.88 -18.71 -27.93
CA ALA A 150 -8.96 -19.58 -27.51
C ALA A 150 -9.45 -20.44 -28.67
N SER A 151 -9.70 -21.71 -28.40
CA SER A 151 -10.24 -22.65 -29.40
C SER A 151 -11.24 -23.58 -28.78
N ILE A 152 -12.27 -23.94 -29.53
CA ILE A 152 -13.33 -24.89 -29.16
C ILE A 152 -13.23 -26.09 -30.07
N ALA A 153 -12.99 -27.27 -29.53
CA ALA A 153 -12.79 -28.47 -30.32
C ALA A 153 -14.12 -28.98 -30.92
N ARG A 154 -15.16 -29.06 -30.09
CA ARG A 154 -16.48 -29.58 -30.48
C ARG A 154 -17.59 -28.74 -29.89
N MET A 155 -18.71 -28.69 -30.59
CA MET A 155 -19.92 -28.10 -30.08
C MET A 155 -21.10 -28.99 -30.47
N HIS A 156 -21.98 -29.25 -29.51
CA HIS A 156 -23.16 -30.08 -29.67
C HIS A 156 -24.42 -29.27 -29.34
N ALA A 157 -25.48 -29.45 -30.10
CA ALA A 157 -26.76 -28.82 -29.80
C ALA A 157 -27.88 -29.85 -29.89
N GLY A 158 -28.76 -29.85 -28.90
CA GLY A 158 -29.93 -30.74 -28.84
C GLY A 158 -31.14 -30.07 -29.47
N PHE A 159 -31.57 -30.55 -30.59
CA PHE A 159 -32.78 -30.09 -31.24
C PHE A 159 -33.98 -30.99 -30.90
N SER A 160 -35.06 -30.39 -30.42
CA SER A 160 -36.30 -31.07 -30.04
C SER A 160 -37.51 -30.41 -30.73
N GLY A 161 -38.58 -31.16 -30.87
CA GLY A 161 -39.84 -30.69 -31.43
C GLY A 161 -40.20 -31.27 -32.80
N THR A 162 -41.28 -30.82 -33.36
CA THR A 162 -41.88 -31.36 -34.63
C THR A 162 -41.00 -31.08 -35.85
N LEU A 163 -40.17 -30.04 -35.82
CA LEU A 163 -39.27 -29.65 -36.91
C LEU A 163 -37.84 -30.23 -36.73
N ARG A 164 -37.65 -31.26 -35.93
CA ARG A 164 -36.35 -31.85 -35.63
C ARG A 164 -35.51 -32.15 -36.88
N LYS A 165 -36.07 -32.76 -37.90
CA LYS A 165 -35.37 -33.10 -39.15
C LYS A 165 -34.84 -31.85 -39.90
N ILE A 166 -35.56 -30.74 -39.85
CA ILE A 166 -35.13 -29.47 -40.46
C ILE A 166 -33.96 -28.89 -39.67
N TYR A 167 -34.05 -28.94 -38.35
CA TYR A 167 -32.95 -28.48 -37.51
C TYR A 167 -31.71 -29.38 -37.57
N GLU A 168 -31.88 -30.69 -37.77
CA GLU A 168 -30.76 -31.60 -38.03
C GLU A 168 -30.04 -31.26 -39.34
N PHE A 169 -30.74 -30.83 -40.38
CA PHE A 169 -30.17 -30.34 -41.63
C PHE A 169 -29.42 -29.02 -41.41
N LEU A 170 -30.00 -28.06 -40.69
CA LEU A 170 -29.39 -26.76 -40.39
C LEU A 170 -28.32 -26.83 -39.30
N SER A 171 -28.24 -27.94 -38.58
CA SER A 171 -27.38 -28.08 -37.39
C SER A 171 -25.92 -27.75 -37.67
N THR A 172 -25.38 -28.22 -38.78
CA THR A 172 -23.98 -27.98 -39.16
C THR A 172 -23.66 -26.49 -39.29
N PHE A 173 -24.55 -25.74 -39.93
CA PHE A 173 -24.37 -24.30 -40.12
C PHE A 173 -24.53 -23.55 -38.81
N ILE A 174 -25.56 -23.86 -38.02
CA ILE A 174 -25.84 -23.22 -36.73
C ILE A 174 -24.70 -23.52 -35.73
N ILE A 175 -24.30 -24.77 -35.59
CA ILE A 175 -23.25 -25.19 -34.65
C ILE A 175 -21.90 -24.61 -35.05
N THR A 176 -21.56 -24.61 -36.35
CA THR A 176 -20.29 -24.04 -36.81
C THR A 176 -20.25 -22.52 -36.60
N GLY A 177 -21.35 -21.82 -36.94
CA GLY A 177 -21.46 -20.38 -36.73
C GLY A 177 -21.38 -20.01 -35.24
N MET A 178 -22.14 -20.71 -34.39
CA MET A 178 -22.13 -20.47 -32.94
C MET A 178 -20.78 -20.77 -32.32
N ARG A 179 -20.10 -21.88 -32.71
CA ARG A 179 -18.76 -22.20 -32.28
C ARG A 179 -17.76 -21.09 -32.63
N TYR A 180 -17.85 -20.56 -33.85
CA TYR A 180 -17.01 -19.46 -34.30
C TYR A 180 -17.27 -18.19 -33.46
N LEU A 181 -18.53 -17.75 -33.34
CA LEU A 181 -18.88 -16.55 -32.59
C LEU A 181 -18.49 -16.67 -31.10
N LEU A 182 -18.73 -17.81 -30.46
CA LEU A 182 -18.33 -18.02 -29.07
C LEU A 182 -16.80 -17.96 -28.91
N SER A 183 -16.05 -18.62 -29.81
CA SER A 183 -14.58 -18.58 -29.73
C SER A 183 -14.01 -17.17 -29.91
N GLN A 184 -14.67 -16.33 -30.68
CA GLN A 184 -14.30 -14.92 -30.90
C GLN A 184 -14.53 -14.04 -29.66
N GLN A 185 -15.43 -14.40 -28.75
CA GLN A 185 -15.77 -13.60 -27.57
C GLN A 185 -14.95 -13.96 -26.33
N ILE A 186 -14.36 -15.14 -26.27
CA ILE A 186 -13.56 -15.58 -25.10
C ILE A 186 -12.37 -14.65 -24.85
N CYS A 187 -11.56 -14.38 -25.87
CA CYS A 187 -10.36 -13.57 -25.69
C CYS A 187 -10.64 -12.09 -25.42
N PRO A 188 -11.62 -11.40 -26.05
CA PRO A 188 -11.99 -10.06 -25.64
C PRO A 188 -12.45 -9.95 -24.18
N ALA A 189 -13.26 -10.93 -23.70
CA ALA A 189 -13.67 -10.96 -22.29
C ALA A 189 -12.47 -11.11 -21.35
N LEU A 190 -11.55 -12.02 -21.64
CA LEU A 190 -10.34 -12.23 -20.84
C LEU A 190 -9.38 -11.04 -20.91
N ASN A 191 -9.22 -10.43 -22.08
CA ASN A 191 -8.42 -9.20 -22.23
C ASN A 191 -8.98 -8.06 -21.38
N HIS A 192 -10.31 -7.88 -21.39
CA HIS A 192 -10.96 -6.91 -20.50
C HIS A 192 -10.70 -7.24 -19.03
N ALA A 193 -10.88 -8.50 -18.64
CA ALA A 193 -10.60 -8.96 -17.29
C ALA A 193 -9.14 -8.70 -16.85
N GLY A 194 -8.17 -9.01 -17.69
CA GLY A 194 -6.74 -8.83 -17.39
C GLY A 194 -6.30 -7.36 -17.44
N LEU A 195 -6.59 -6.67 -18.54
CA LEU A 195 -6.05 -5.32 -18.76
C LEU A 195 -6.84 -4.21 -18.05
N VAL A 196 -8.13 -4.41 -17.79
CA VAL A 196 -8.96 -3.40 -17.14
C VAL A 196 -9.21 -3.76 -15.67
N LEU A 197 -9.82 -4.93 -15.40
CA LEU A 197 -10.27 -5.25 -14.05
C LEU A 197 -9.11 -5.59 -13.10
N LEU A 198 -8.13 -6.40 -13.53
CA LEU A 198 -6.97 -6.70 -12.67
C LEU A 198 -6.07 -5.47 -12.50
N ASN A 199 -5.90 -4.63 -13.53
CA ASN A 199 -5.17 -3.38 -13.36
C ASN A 199 -5.88 -2.43 -12.41
N SER A 200 -7.23 -2.34 -12.42
CA SER A 200 -7.95 -1.53 -11.44
C SER A 200 -7.73 -2.00 -9.99
N LEU A 201 -7.55 -3.31 -9.79
CA LEU A 201 -7.14 -3.84 -8.49
C LEU A 201 -5.70 -3.45 -8.13
N LEU A 202 -4.76 -3.55 -9.07
CA LEU A 202 -3.37 -3.14 -8.85
C LEU A 202 -3.27 -1.63 -8.58
N ASP A 203 -4.16 -0.83 -9.16
CA ASP A 203 -4.25 0.61 -8.93
C ASP A 203 -4.65 0.97 -7.48
N THR A 204 -5.24 0.04 -6.72
CA THR A 204 -5.52 0.24 -5.28
C THR A 204 -4.28 0.20 -4.41
N VAL A 205 -3.16 -0.35 -4.91
CA VAL A 205 -1.90 -0.42 -4.17
C VAL A 205 -1.23 0.96 -4.17
N PRO A 206 -1.05 1.60 -3.02
CA PRO A 206 -0.46 2.93 -2.97
C PRO A 206 1.04 2.85 -3.28
N VAL A 207 1.51 3.61 -4.26
CA VAL A 207 2.93 3.78 -4.57
C VAL A 207 3.59 4.67 -3.53
N ARG A 208 2.93 5.78 -3.16
CA ARG A 208 3.35 6.66 -2.06
C ARG A 208 2.25 6.71 -1.01
N ASN A 209 2.63 6.58 0.24
CA ASN A 209 1.69 6.61 1.36
C ASN A 209 2.29 7.42 2.52
N TYR A 210 1.44 8.17 3.23
CA TYR A 210 1.83 8.84 4.45
C TYR A 210 1.67 7.89 5.64
N VAL A 211 2.75 7.75 6.42
CA VAL A 211 2.76 6.93 7.63
C VAL A 211 2.11 7.69 8.78
N ASP A 212 2.48 8.98 8.89
CA ASP A 212 1.93 9.91 9.86
C ASP A 212 1.96 11.37 9.32
N GLU A 213 1.82 12.35 10.20
CA GLU A 213 1.87 13.77 9.84
C GLU A 213 3.27 14.27 9.43
N HIS A 214 4.32 13.52 9.72
CA HIS A 214 5.71 13.94 9.50
C HIS A 214 6.36 13.25 8.32
N ILE A 215 6.11 11.96 8.12
CA ILE A 215 6.81 11.16 7.11
C ILE A 215 5.86 10.38 6.21
N GLY A 216 6.31 10.15 4.99
CA GLY A 216 5.72 9.23 4.04
C GLY A 216 6.72 8.16 3.60
N ILE A 217 6.23 7.19 2.84
CA ILE A 217 7.04 6.13 2.25
C ILE A 217 6.77 6.03 0.75
N ASP A 218 7.83 5.81 -0.02
CA ASP A 218 7.80 5.59 -1.47
C ASP A 218 8.06 4.09 -1.77
N TYR A 219 7.02 3.41 -2.24
CA TYR A 219 7.02 2.02 -2.69
C TYR A 219 7.04 1.91 -4.22
N SER A 220 7.54 2.91 -4.94
CA SER A 220 7.70 2.77 -6.39
C SER A 220 8.64 1.61 -6.73
N LEU A 221 8.32 0.85 -7.79
CA LEU A 221 9.20 -0.17 -8.33
C LEU A 221 10.44 0.49 -8.94
N LEU A 222 11.61 -0.02 -8.60
CA LEU A 222 12.88 0.43 -9.16
C LEU A 222 13.03 -0.01 -10.64
N ARG A 223 12.60 -1.23 -10.92
CA ARG A 223 12.70 -1.88 -12.23
C ARG A 223 11.46 -2.73 -12.52
N ASP A 224 11.33 -3.20 -13.74
CA ASP A 224 10.31 -4.17 -14.09
C ASP A 224 10.43 -5.45 -13.25
N PRO A 225 9.31 -6.16 -13.01
CA PRO A 225 9.32 -7.41 -12.26
C PRO A 225 10.29 -8.43 -12.85
N THR A 226 10.99 -9.15 -12.01
CA THR A 226 11.88 -10.24 -12.44
C THR A 226 11.17 -11.57 -12.22
N VAL A 227 10.87 -12.28 -13.32
CA VAL A 227 10.20 -13.58 -13.28
C VAL A 227 11.22 -14.67 -13.58
N SER A 228 11.34 -15.64 -12.68
CA SER A 228 12.07 -16.89 -12.86
C SER A 228 11.10 -18.05 -13.14
N MET A 229 11.57 -19.30 -13.14
CA MET A 229 10.69 -20.48 -13.28
C MET A 229 9.73 -20.65 -12.09
N ASP A 230 10.17 -20.28 -10.87
CA ASP A 230 9.47 -20.59 -9.62
C ASP A 230 9.11 -19.36 -8.79
N THR A 231 9.59 -18.18 -9.18
CA THR A 231 9.41 -16.96 -8.38
C THR A 231 9.19 -15.73 -9.24
N LEU A 232 8.45 -14.79 -8.67
CA LEU A 232 8.29 -13.42 -9.15
C LEU A 232 8.87 -12.48 -8.09
N ASP A 233 9.89 -11.70 -8.46
CA ASP A 233 10.53 -10.70 -7.62
C ASP A 233 10.11 -9.28 -8.02
N LEU A 234 9.73 -8.49 -7.04
CA LEU A 234 9.36 -7.09 -7.14
C LEU A 234 10.31 -6.26 -6.26
N ASP A 235 11.10 -5.39 -6.88
CA ASP A 235 12.08 -4.54 -6.21
C ASP A 235 11.52 -3.13 -6.02
N PHE A 236 11.22 -2.78 -4.79
CA PHE A 236 10.67 -1.49 -4.41
C PHE A 236 11.75 -0.56 -3.87
N LYS A 237 11.60 0.73 -4.13
CA LYS A 237 12.45 1.77 -3.54
C LYS A 237 12.44 1.66 -2.01
N GLY A 238 11.27 1.53 -1.39
CA GLY A 238 11.14 1.33 0.05
C GLY A 238 11.84 2.43 0.85
N MET A 239 11.74 3.68 0.39
CA MET A 239 12.39 4.85 0.98
C MET A 239 11.37 5.70 1.73
N PHE A 240 11.69 6.05 2.96
CA PHE A 240 10.92 7.06 3.67
C PHE A 240 11.41 8.46 3.32
N PHE A 241 10.47 9.42 3.32
CA PHE A 241 10.73 10.83 3.06
C PHE A 241 10.03 11.71 4.10
N TYR A 242 10.63 12.87 4.38
CA TYR A 242 10.01 13.91 5.19
C TYR A 242 9.01 14.71 4.35
N ARG A 243 7.79 14.92 4.85
CA ARG A 243 6.70 15.64 4.15
C ARG A 243 7.04 17.05 3.70
N GLY A 244 7.97 17.72 4.38
CA GLY A 244 8.46 19.05 3.99
C GLY A 244 9.49 19.03 2.86
N LYS A 245 10.02 17.85 2.47
CA LYS A 245 11.06 17.67 1.45
C LYS A 245 10.88 16.37 0.68
N GLU A 246 9.74 16.19 0.04
CA GLU A 246 9.33 14.95 -0.62
C GLU A 246 10.25 14.50 -1.77
N ASN A 247 10.95 15.44 -2.39
CA ASN A 247 11.85 15.19 -3.52
C ASN A 247 13.30 14.93 -3.09
N GLN A 248 13.60 14.97 -1.79
CA GLN A 248 14.96 14.68 -1.31
C GLN A 248 15.16 13.16 -1.26
N GLU A 249 16.06 12.67 -2.09
CA GLU A 249 16.46 11.26 -2.08
C GLU A 249 17.62 11.05 -1.11
N LEU A 250 17.52 9.98 -0.32
CA LEU A 250 18.62 9.48 0.48
C LEU A 250 19.37 8.42 -0.33
N GLU A 251 20.68 8.56 -0.44
CA GLU A 251 21.52 7.60 -1.14
C GLU A 251 21.49 6.23 -0.44
N ASN A 252 21.32 5.16 -1.24
CA ASN A 252 21.20 3.81 -0.72
C ASN A 252 22.51 3.03 -0.91
N HIS A 253 23.20 2.76 0.18
CA HIS A 253 24.41 1.95 0.24
C HIS A 253 24.20 0.60 0.94
N ALA A 254 22.93 0.22 1.20
CA ALA A 254 22.64 -1.04 1.87
C ALA A 254 22.93 -2.25 0.97
N VAL A 255 23.10 -3.39 1.61
CA VAL A 255 23.23 -4.67 0.90
C VAL A 255 21.93 -5.01 0.18
N GLU A 256 22.00 -5.44 -1.08
CA GLU A 256 20.83 -5.92 -1.80
C GLU A 256 20.28 -7.19 -1.15
N PRO A 257 18.97 -7.22 -0.80
CA PRO A 257 18.35 -8.41 -0.22
C PRO A 257 18.31 -9.58 -1.21
N VAL A 258 18.90 -10.70 -0.82
CA VAL A 258 18.86 -11.97 -1.59
C VAL A 258 18.00 -12.98 -0.84
N ILE A 259 16.79 -13.18 -1.31
CA ILE A 259 15.84 -14.15 -0.76
C ILE A 259 16.15 -15.54 -1.34
N LYS A 260 16.42 -16.53 -0.50
CA LYS A 260 16.70 -17.91 -0.91
C LYS A 260 15.58 -18.87 -0.52
N GLU A 261 14.73 -18.47 0.39
CA GLU A 261 13.66 -19.26 0.95
C GLU A 261 12.48 -19.38 -0.04
N THR A 262 11.82 -20.54 -0.06
CA THR A 262 10.68 -20.87 -0.96
C THR A 262 9.54 -21.58 -0.24
N GLU A 263 9.62 -21.77 1.08
CA GLU A 263 8.66 -22.56 1.84
C GLU A 263 7.31 -21.85 2.07
N ARG A 264 7.31 -20.53 2.05
CA ARG A 264 6.10 -19.70 2.21
C ARG A 264 5.59 -19.18 0.86
N MET A 265 4.35 -18.71 0.86
CA MET A 265 3.71 -18.13 -0.34
C MET A 265 4.39 -16.83 -0.78
N VAL A 266 4.83 -16.02 0.19
CA VAL A 266 5.47 -14.73 -0.07
C VAL A 266 6.59 -14.47 0.93
N TYR A 267 7.61 -13.78 0.48
CA TYR A 267 8.69 -13.24 1.30
C TYR A 267 8.80 -11.75 1.04
N VAL A 268 8.87 -10.96 2.13
CA VAL A 268 9.15 -9.54 2.07
C VAL A 268 10.49 -9.30 2.76
N ALA A 269 11.47 -8.79 2.02
CA ALA A 269 12.77 -8.44 2.57
C ALA A 269 12.89 -6.93 2.76
N PHE A 270 13.47 -6.51 3.88
CA PHE A 270 13.73 -5.12 4.21
C PHE A 270 15.22 -4.94 4.47
N SER A 271 15.88 -4.06 3.72
CA SER A 271 17.29 -3.72 3.92
C SER A 271 17.46 -2.75 5.09
N GLU A 272 18.71 -2.54 5.55
CA GLU A 272 19.01 -1.50 6.54
C GLU A 272 18.56 -0.12 6.07
N TYR A 273 18.63 0.16 4.77
CA TYR A 273 18.19 1.43 4.18
C TYR A 273 16.71 1.74 4.46
N PHE A 274 15.82 0.73 4.43
CA PHE A 274 14.40 0.91 4.75
C PHE A 274 14.23 1.55 6.14
N PHE A 275 14.93 1.05 7.14
CA PHE A 275 14.85 1.56 8.51
C PHE A 275 15.62 2.88 8.67
N ASP A 276 16.80 2.98 8.05
CA ASP A 276 17.65 4.18 8.14
C ASP A 276 16.97 5.40 7.50
N SER A 277 16.27 5.22 6.36
CA SER A 277 15.52 6.31 5.72
C SER A 277 14.36 6.79 6.57
N ALA A 278 13.66 5.90 7.31
CA ALA A 278 12.61 6.28 8.25
C ALA A 278 13.17 7.15 9.39
N MET A 279 14.26 6.68 10.01
CA MET A 279 14.90 7.40 11.10
C MET A 279 15.49 8.73 10.65
N HIS A 280 16.07 8.78 9.44
CA HIS A 280 16.54 10.01 8.82
C HIS A 280 15.41 11.02 8.60
N SER A 281 14.27 10.56 8.09
CA SER A 281 13.11 11.41 7.84
C SER A 281 12.50 11.98 9.14
N TYR A 282 12.39 11.18 10.20
CA TYR A 282 11.99 11.68 11.52
C TYR A 282 13.00 12.65 12.12
N PHE A 283 14.31 12.41 11.91
CA PHE A 283 15.35 13.33 12.33
C PHE A 283 15.24 14.68 11.62
N GLN A 284 15.02 14.68 10.30
CA GLN A 284 14.79 15.89 9.51
C GLN A 284 13.51 16.64 9.92
N ALA A 285 12.47 15.91 10.32
CA ALA A 285 11.24 16.50 10.86
C ALA A 285 11.44 17.19 12.22
N GLY A 286 12.58 16.97 12.88
CA GLY A 286 12.89 17.56 14.19
C GLY A 286 12.09 16.97 15.36
N VAL A 287 11.39 15.85 15.15
CA VAL A 287 10.49 15.25 16.15
C VAL A 287 11.16 14.21 17.06
N LEU A 288 12.46 13.96 16.87
CA LEU A 288 13.25 13.06 17.73
C LEU A 288 13.77 13.80 18.96
N ALA A 289 12.86 14.45 19.69
CA ALA A 289 13.13 15.10 20.97
C ALA A 289 12.04 14.70 21.98
N ILE A 290 12.44 14.59 23.25
CA ILE A 290 11.55 14.32 24.38
C ILE A 290 11.89 15.30 25.47
N GLU A 291 10.88 15.98 25.99
CA GLU A 291 10.98 16.92 27.07
C GLU A 291 10.28 16.38 28.32
N LEU A 292 10.97 16.46 29.46
CA LEU A 292 10.47 16.06 30.77
C LEU A 292 10.57 17.26 31.71
N GLU A 293 9.51 17.58 32.43
CA GLU A 293 9.48 18.64 33.43
C GLU A 293 9.41 18.08 34.85
N GLY A 294 10.17 18.68 35.77
CA GLY A 294 10.08 18.40 37.19
C GLY A 294 8.81 18.97 37.80
N GLU A 295 8.38 18.44 38.93
CA GLU A 295 7.22 18.92 39.65
C GLU A 295 7.46 20.38 40.09
N LYS A 296 6.52 21.28 39.81
CA LYS A 296 6.55 22.64 40.35
C LYS A 296 6.38 22.53 41.87
N VAL A 297 7.43 22.83 42.65
CA VAL A 297 7.30 22.94 44.11
C VAL A 297 6.42 24.12 44.40
N SER A 298 5.12 23.88 44.51
CA SER A 298 4.13 24.88 44.92
C SER A 298 4.19 25.03 46.45
N SER A 299 4.97 25.98 46.94
CA SER A 299 4.77 26.50 48.27
C SER A 299 3.55 27.43 48.20
N THR A 300 2.36 26.89 48.32
CA THR A 300 1.15 27.44 48.96
C THR A 300 -0.11 26.69 48.44
N ARG A 301 -0.83 26.18 49.39
CA ARG A 301 -2.17 25.63 49.26
C ARG A 301 -3.11 26.60 48.52
N SER A 302 -3.64 26.19 47.38
CA SER A 302 -5.04 26.47 47.05
C SER A 302 -5.46 25.58 45.87
N PRO A 303 -6.51 24.76 45.97
CA PRO A 303 -7.04 24.03 44.84
C PRO A 303 -7.87 24.99 44.02
N ARG A 304 -7.33 25.55 42.95
CA ARG A 304 -8.16 26.20 41.92
C ARG A 304 -8.27 25.25 40.74
N PHE A 305 -9.51 24.81 40.57
CA PHE A 305 -10.01 24.11 39.41
C PHE A 305 -9.48 24.74 38.11
N ALA A 306 -8.87 23.94 37.28
CA ALA A 306 -8.60 24.30 35.89
C ALA A 306 -9.94 24.37 35.16
N GLN A 307 -10.36 25.58 34.88
CA GLN A 307 -11.55 25.86 34.10
C GLN A 307 -11.20 25.60 32.61
N ALA A 308 -11.83 24.57 32.08
CA ALA A 308 -11.79 24.31 30.65
C ALA A 308 -12.35 25.52 29.90
N ALA A 309 -11.53 26.11 29.06
CA ALA A 309 -11.96 27.17 28.14
C ALA A 309 -12.81 26.53 27.02
N LEU A 310 -14.13 26.52 27.23
CA LEU A 310 -15.10 26.28 26.16
C LEU A 310 -15.08 27.52 25.24
N CYS A 311 -14.73 27.34 24.00
CA CYS A 311 -15.05 28.31 22.95
C CYS A 311 -16.56 28.37 22.80
N ARG A 312 -17.18 29.36 23.45
CA ARG A 312 -18.56 29.74 23.18
C ARG A 312 -18.63 30.51 21.88
N GLN A 313 -19.35 29.95 20.93
CA GLN A 313 -19.90 30.71 19.80
C GLN A 313 -20.88 31.73 20.39
N GLY A 314 -20.62 33.00 20.11
CA GLY A 314 -21.54 34.10 20.46
C GLY A 314 -22.77 34.08 19.55
N PRO A 315 -23.95 34.41 20.07
CA PRO A 315 -25.13 34.52 19.24
C PRO A 315 -25.21 35.90 18.58
N CYS A 316 -25.53 35.92 17.28
CA CYS A 316 -25.97 37.13 16.59
C CYS A 316 -27.32 37.57 17.17
N GLY A 317 -27.36 38.76 17.71
CA GLY A 317 -28.60 39.37 18.19
C GLY A 317 -29.45 39.91 17.03
N GLY A 318 -30.75 39.79 17.17
CA GLY A 318 -31.77 40.43 16.37
C GLY A 318 -33.12 40.17 17.03
N GLY A 319 -33.69 41.22 17.60
CA GLY A 319 -34.94 41.16 18.37
C GLY A 319 -36.19 40.96 17.53
N GLY A 320 -37.27 40.62 18.19
CA GLY A 320 -38.64 40.66 17.66
C GLY A 320 -39.57 39.64 18.30
N GLU A 321 -40.50 40.19 19.08
CA GLU A 321 -41.59 39.51 19.78
C GLU A 321 -42.51 38.63 18.92
N GLY A 322 -43.11 37.62 19.52
CA GLY A 322 -44.40 37.10 19.06
C GLY A 322 -44.67 35.62 19.23
N ARG A 323 -45.27 35.25 20.33
CA ARG A 323 -46.32 34.25 20.62
C ARG A 323 -46.61 33.06 19.67
N ASP A 324 -46.72 31.92 20.35
CA ASP A 324 -47.71 30.81 20.22
C ASP A 324 -47.51 29.63 19.24
N ALA A 325 -47.47 28.47 19.87
CA ALA A 325 -48.18 27.21 19.53
C ALA A 325 -47.62 26.20 18.52
N ALA A 326 -47.39 24.97 19.07
CA ALA A 326 -47.68 23.63 18.50
C ALA A 326 -46.91 23.04 17.32
N ARG A 327 -46.09 22.01 17.63
CA ARG A 327 -45.87 20.65 17.02
C ARG A 327 -46.29 20.36 15.57
N PRO A 328 -45.80 19.22 15.00
CA PRO A 328 -44.42 18.74 14.70
C PRO A 328 -44.23 18.31 13.23
N GLY A 329 -43.00 18.02 12.83
CA GLY A 329 -42.75 17.13 11.70
C GLY A 329 -42.00 17.75 10.50
N GLY A 330 -40.94 17.08 10.07
CA GLY A 330 -40.43 17.31 8.74
C GLY A 330 -38.92 17.43 8.63
N ALA A 331 -38.30 16.37 8.16
CA ALA A 331 -36.93 16.33 7.69
C ALA A 331 -36.66 17.37 6.60
N GLY A 332 -35.53 18.06 6.67
CA GLY A 332 -35.07 18.99 5.65
C GLY A 332 -33.56 18.90 5.49
N LEU A 333 -33.15 18.32 4.39
CA LEU A 333 -31.81 18.38 3.81
C LEU A 333 -31.35 19.85 3.69
N CYS A 334 -30.10 20.12 4.02
CA CYS A 334 -29.43 21.33 3.56
C CYS A 334 -28.18 20.97 2.77
N LEU A 335 -28.28 21.22 1.46
CA LEU A 335 -27.22 21.13 0.45
C LEU A 335 -26.23 22.31 0.58
N GLN A 336 -25.00 22.00 0.33
CA GLN A 336 -23.85 22.74 -0.19
C GLN A 336 -24.02 24.23 -0.55
N SER A 337 -23.01 25.01 -0.16
CA SER A 337 -22.41 26.03 -1.03
C SER A 337 -20.91 26.16 -0.73
N ARG A 338 -20.12 25.99 -1.79
CA ARG A 338 -18.70 26.35 -1.94
C ARG A 338 -18.58 27.86 -2.02
N GLU A 339 -17.58 28.44 -1.38
CA GLU A 339 -16.74 29.48 -2.00
C GLU A 339 -15.53 29.83 -1.14
N VAL A 340 -14.45 29.77 -1.78
CA VAL A 340 -13.13 30.41 -1.86
C VAL A 340 -13.04 31.77 -1.14
N LEU A 341 -12.01 31.99 -0.29
CA LEU A 341 -11.07 33.11 -0.39
C LEU A 341 -10.02 33.15 0.74
N SER A 342 -8.77 33.09 0.29
CA SER A 342 -7.55 33.87 0.65
C SER A 342 -7.11 34.08 2.10
N ARG A 343 -5.87 33.61 2.28
CA ARG A 343 -4.72 34.21 3.01
C ARG A 343 -4.99 35.17 4.16
N SER A 344 -4.67 34.70 5.36
CA SER A 344 -3.78 35.46 6.25
C SER A 344 -3.13 34.50 7.26
N SER A 345 -1.82 34.61 7.37
CA SER A 345 -0.95 33.91 8.29
C SER A 345 -1.31 34.27 9.72
N SER A 346 -1.78 33.29 10.46
CA SER A 346 -1.68 33.27 11.91
C SER A 346 -1.30 31.85 12.31
N HIS A 347 -0.11 31.73 12.88
CA HIS A 347 0.43 30.50 13.44
C HIS A 347 -0.51 30.04 14.58
N CYS A 348 -1.46 29.20 14.25
CA CYS A 348 -2.19 28.45 15.23
C CYS A 348 -1.42 27.15 15.49
N TRP A 349 -0.66 27.13 16.58
CA TRP A 349 -0.09 25.90 17.13
C TRP A 349 -1.25 25.02 17.54
N ILE A 350 -1.60 24.03 16.73
CA ILE A 350 -2.49 22.96 17.14
C ILE A 350 -1.69 22.09 18.09
N THR A 351 -1.80 22.37 19.37
CA THR A 351 -1.46 21.43 20.42
C THR A 351 -2.49 20.29 20.32
N THR A 352 -2.06 19.16 19.80
CA THR A 352 -2.82 17.91 19.95
C THR A 352 -2.98 17.62 21.42
N ASP A 353 -4.21 17.61 21.88
CA ASP A 353 -4.62 17.17 23.21
C ASP A 353 -4.11 15.77 23.49
N SER A 354 -3.12 15.69 24.31
CA SER A 354 -2.64 14.68 25.24
C SER A 354 -1.19 14.93 25.59
N ALA A 355 -0.81 16.18 25.82
CA ALA A 355 0.40 16.48 26.56
C ALA A 355 0.12 16.25 28.05
N SER A 356 0.04 14.99 28.49
CA SER A 356 0.48 14.66 29.83
C SER A 356 1.95 15.08 29.89
N SER A 357 2.26 16.21 30.51
CA SER A 357 3.65 16.64 30.73
C SER A 357 4.36 15.47 31.40
N LEU A 358 5.32 14.87 30.66
CA LEU A 358 6.12 13.77 31.15
C LEU A 358 6.90 14.30 32.34
N GLN A 359 6.65 13.72 33.52
CA GLN A 359 7.28 14.16 34.75
C GLN A 359 8.63 13.44 34.97
N VAL A 360 9.58 14.20 35.45
CA VAL A 360 10.84 13.63 35.95
C VAL A 360 10.52 12.83 37.22
N PRO A 361 10.94 11.55 37.33
CA PRO A 361 10.78 10.79 38.58
C PRO A 361 11.43 11.51 39.76
N LYS A 362 10.72 11.56 40.92
CA LYS A 362 11.17 12.32 42.12
C LYS A 362 12.55 11.93 42.57
N ASP A 363 12.87 10.64 42.61
CA ASP A 363 14.17 10.16 43.05
C ASP A 363 15.31 10.65 42.12
N LEU A 364 15.04 10.70 40.79
CA LEU A 364 15.97 11.23 39.82
C LEU A 364 16.13 12.75 39.98
N GLU A 365 15.03 13.46 40.23
CA GLU A 365 15.05 14.91 40.45
C GLU A 365 15.90 15.27 41.68
N VAL A 366 15.70 14.57 42.80
CA VAL A 366 16.52 14.74 44.04
C VAL A 366 17.99 14.48 43.75
N LEU A 367 18.32 13.40 43.04
CA LEU A 367 19.70 13.07 42.70
C LEU A 367 20.34 14.13 41.79
N LEU A 368 19.60 14.60 40.78
CA LEU A 368 20.08 15.65 39.88
C LEU A 368 20.34 16.95 40.63
N ARG A 369 19.40 17.36 41.51
CA ARG A 369 19.58 18.55 42.37
C ARG A 369 20.79 18.41 43.28
N ALA A 370 21.00 17.27 43.92
CA ALA A 370 22.17 17.00 44.76
C ALA A 370 23.48 17.04 43.94
N THR A 371 23.50 16.44 42.77
CA THR A 371 24.69 16.40 41.88
C THR A 371 25.09 17.81 41.40
N PHE A 372 24.13 18.65 41.08
CA PHE A 372 24.38 19.99 40.56
C PHE A 372 24.20 21.10 41.60
N PHE A 373 24.06 20.77 42.89
CA PHE A 373 23.79 21.75 43.95
C PHE A 373 24.80 22.91 43.95
N GLY A 374 26.11 22.61 43.89
CA GLY A 374 27.14 23.64 43.80
C GLY A 374 27.01 24.53 42.59
N THR A 375 26.74 23.97 41.45
CA THR A 375 26.49 24.72 40.18
C THR A 375 25.25 25.60 40.30
N ILE A 376 24.15 25.08 40.82
CA ILE A 376 22.89 25.82 41.03
C ILE A 376 23.14 27.00 41.95
N PHE A 377 23.80 26.76 43.09
CA PHE A 377 24.09 27.80 44.07
C PHE A 377 24.99 28.91 43.52
N MET A 378 26.01 28.53 42.74
CA MET A 378 26.96 29.49 42.13
C MET A 378 26.30 30.32 41.01
N LEU A 379 25.40 29.72 40.22
CA LEU A 379 24.72 30.41 39.10
C LEU A 379 23.55 31.27 39.57
N ASN A 380 22.71 30.76 40.46
CA ASN A 380 21.53 31.49 40.96
C ASN A 380 21.00 30.84 42.26
N PRO A 381 21.36 31.34 43.46
CA PRO A 381 20.86 30.80 44.70
C PRO A 381 19.33 30.81 44.83
N ALA A 382 18.67 31.79 44.20
CA ALA A 382 17.20 31.90 44.21
C ALA A 382 16.50 30.89 43.31
N ALA A 383 17.21 30.16 42.47
CA ALA A 383 16.69 29.15 41.57
C ALA A 383 16.77 27.71 42.12
N VAL A 384 17.19 27.54 43.38
CA VAL A 384 17.32 26.21 44.00
C VAL A 384 16.01 25.43 43.96
N ASP A 385 14.88 26.07 44.11
CA ASP A 385 13.52 25.48 44.08
C ASP A 385 12.85 25.51 42.71
N ALA A 386 13.53 26.03 41.67
CA ALA A 386 12.97 26.09 40.32
C ALA A 386 12.78 24.67 39.74
N PRO A 387 11.74 24.42 38.96
CA PRO A 387 11.52 23.10 38.33
C PRO A 387 12.69 22.75 37.38
N LEU A 388 13.08 21.48 37.40
CA LEU A 388 14.04 20.90 36.48
C LEU A 388 13.38 20.60 35.16
N ARG A 389 14.10 20.86 34.07
CA ARG A 389 13.70 20.48 32.71
C ARG A 389 14.81 19.62 32.11
N LEU A 390 14.46 18.44 31.65
CA LEU A 390 15.34 17.53 30.91
C LEU A 390 14.88 17.48 29.46
N VAL A 391 15.76 17.83 28.53
CA VAL A 391 15.52 17.75 27.09
C VAL A 391 16.47 16.73 26.51
N LEU A 392 15.90 15.62 26.02
CA LEU A 392 16.61 14.61 25.27
C LEU A 392 16.40 14.89 23.79
N GLN A 393 17.46 15.18 23.04
CA GLN A 393 17.42 15.48 21.63
C GLN A 393 18.42 14.63 20.85
N VAL A 394 17.95 13.90 19.85
CA VAL A 394 18.81 13.11 18.96
C VAL A 394 19.71 14.05 18.17
N SER A 395 21.01 13.76 18.14
CA SER A 395 22.06 14.65 17.57
C SER A 395 22.45 14.28 16.14
N ALA A 396 22.17 13.05 15.71
CA ALA A 396 22.42 12.55 14.36
C ALA A 396 21.36 11.49 14.03
N PRO A 397 21.04 11.28 12.75
CA PRO A 397 20.08 10.25 12.36
C PRO A 397 20.47 8.89 12.95
N PRO A 398 19.56 8.20 13.66
CA PRO A 398 19.83 6.86 14.17
C PRO A 398 20.19 5.89 13.04
N ARG A 399 20.96 4.84 13.36
CA ARG A 399 21.43 3.86 12.38
C ARG A 399 20.99 2.46 12.77
N CYS A 400 20.39 1.75 11.82
CA CYS A 400 20.01 0.35 11.94
C CYS A 400 21.17 -0.55 11.51
N VAL A 401 21.36 -1.64 12.23
CA VAL A 401 22.30 -2.71 11.85
C VAL A 401 21.61 -4.05 12.03
N ILE A 402 21.49 -4.78 10.93
CA ILE A 402 20.83 -6.09 10.87
C ILE A 402 21.90 -7.17 10.73
N LYS A 403 21.91 -8.11 11.69
CA LYS A 403 22.81 -9.27 11.70
C LYS A 403 22.00 -10.54 11.92
N PRO A 404 22.52 -11.71 11.55
CA PRO A 404 21.85 -12.98 11.87
C PRO A 404 21.51 -13.16 13.35
N SER A 405 22.29 -12.53 14.24
CA SER A 405 22.07 -12.54 15.70
C SER A 405 20.98 -11.58 16.19
N GLY A 406 20.41 -10.76 15.33
CA GLY A 406 19.33 -9.81 15.64
C GLY A 406 19.57 -8.41 15.07
N THR A 407 18.54 -7.60 15.15
CA THR A 407 18.53 -6.20 14.70
C THR A 407 18.81 -5.25 15.87
N SER A 408 19.62 -4.23 15.63
CA SER A 408 19.95 -3.21 16.62
C SER A 408 19.93 -1.81 15.99
N VAL A 409 19.56 -0.81 16.81
CA VAL A 409 19.54 0.61 16.42
C VAL A 409 20.50 1.37 17.34
N SER A 410 21.41 2.12 16.75
CA SER A 410 22.34 3.01 17.46
C SER A 410 21.81 4.43 17.42
N VAL A 411 21.71 5.08 18.58
CA VAL A 411 21.18 6.44 18.74
C VAL A 411 22.20 7.28 19.50
N SER A 412 22.59 8.41 18.91
CA SER A 412 23.39 9.46 19.55
C SER A 412 22.49 10.65 19.86
N ALA A 413 22.54 11.14 21.08
CA ALA A 413 21.68 12.23 21.53
C ALA A 413 22.43 13.15 22.50
N PHE A 414 21.87 14.34 22.74
CA PHE A 414 22.24 15.21 23.86
C PHE A 414 21.15 15.15 24.91
N LEU A 415 21.55 15.13 26.16
CA LEU A 415 20.68 15.35 27.30
C LEU A 415 21.04 16.70 27.92
N ASN A 416 20.15 17.65 27.81
CA ASN A 416 20.29 18.97 28.42
C ASN A 416 19.46 19.03 29.70
N ILE A 417 20.10 19.42 30.79
CA ILE A 417 19.47 19.61 32.08
C ILE A 417 19.49 21.10 32.39
N SER A 418 18.33 21.67 32.66
CA SER A 418 18.15 23.09 32.98
C SER A 418 17.14 23.31 34.10
N LEU A 419 17.28 24.44 34.77
CA LEU A 419 16.31 24.98 35.71
C LEU A 419 15.43 25.99 34.98
N VAL A 420 14.13 25.99 35.28
CA VAL A 420 13.16 26.91 34.70
C VAL A 420 12.55 27.78 35.80
N PRO A 421 13.23 28.85 36.26
CA PRO A 421 12.66 29.75 37.24
C PRO A 421 11.43 30.48 36.68
N PRO A 422 10.37 30.66 37.49
CA PRO A 422 9.17 31.35 37.03
C PRO A 422 9.50 32.81 36.63
N GLY A 423 9.09 33.20 35.42
CA GLY A 423 9.31 34.57 34.90
C GLY A 423 10.73 34.93 34.52
N ARG A 424 11.65 33.98 34.46
CA ARG A 424 13.03 34.17 34.04
C ARG A 424 13.45 33.16 32.97
N PRO A 425 14.48 33.43 32.17
CA PRO A 425 15.00 32.47 31.21
C PRO A 425 15.52 31.20 31.89
N ALA A 426 15.42 30.07 31.19
CA ALA A 426 15.95 28.80 31.68
C ALA A 426 17.47 28.87 31.86
N VAL A 427 17.97 28.32 32.96
CA VAL A 427 19.41 28.25 33.28
C VAL A 427 19.89 26.85 33.02
N GLN A 428 20.79 26.67 32.04
CA GLN A 428 21.39 25.39 31.74
C GLN A 428 22.39 24.96 32.81
N LEU A 429 22.18 23.77 33.39
CA LEU A 429 23.04 23.19 34.40
C LEU A 429 24.13 22.32 33.78
N SER A 430 23.74 21.48 32.83
CA SER A 430 24.67 20.59 32.15
C SER A 430 24.11 20.18 30.77
N SER A 431 25.05 19.88 29.86
CA SER A 431 24.76 19.24 28.58
C SER A 431 25.71 18.03 28.45
N MET A 432 25.11 16.84 28.31
CA MET A 432 25.90 15.62 28.20
C MET A 432 25.56 14.88 26.90
N ALA A 433 26.58 14.27 26.31
CA ALA A 433 26.38 13.38 25.17
C ALA A 433 25.93 12.00 25.66
N MET A 434 25.03 11.40 24.91
CA MET A 434 24.47 10.10 25.21
C MET A 434 24.60 9.18 23.98
N GLU A 435 25.10 7.99 24.21
CA GLU A 435 25.12 6.91 23.23
C GLU A 435 24.25 5.75 23.70
N THR A 436 23.35 5.33 22.86
CA THR A 436 22.39 4.28 23.18
C THR A 436 22.39 3.23 22.09
N LYS A 437 22.37 1.96 22.49
CA LYS A 437 22.13 0.84 21.57
C LYS A 437 20.85 0.13 21.99
N LEU A 438 19.89 0.11 21.07
CA LEU A 438 18.60 -0.56 21.24
C LEU A 438 18.62 -1.89 20.47
N SER A 439 17.99 -2.93 20.99
CA SER A 439 17.61 -4.10 20.18
C SER A 439 16.22 -3.84 19.59
N ALA A 440 16.04 -4.24 18.34
CA ALA A 440 14.77 -4.12 17.64
C ALA A 440 14.22 -5.51 17.35
N LYS A 441 13.01 -5.79 17.81
CA LYS A 441 12.23 -6.97 17.42
C LYS A 441 11.22 -6.54 16.36
N VAL A 442 11.41 -7.04 15.14
CA VAL A 442 10.53 -6.77 14.00
C VAL A 442 9.53 -7.91 13.86
N PHE A 443 8.26 -7.61 13.60
CA PHE A 443 7.20 -8.58 13.38
C PHE A 443 6.10 -7.99 12.52
N LEU A 444 5.32 -8.84 11.85
CA LEU A 444 4.12 -8.44 11.12
C LEU A 444 2.88 -8.63 12.01
N GLN A 445 1.91 -7.76 11.81
CA GLN A 445 0.55 -7.96 12.31
C GLN A 445 -0.44 -7.50 11.22
N GLY A 446 -1.09 -8.46 10.57
CA GLY A 446 -1.81 -8.21 9.33
C GLY A 446 -0.85 -7.66 8.26
N LYS A 447 -1.15 -6.50 7.68
CA LYS A 447 -0.27 -5.83 6.71
C LYS A 447 0.77 -4.89 7.35
N ALA A 448 0.73 -4.69 8.66
CA ALA A 448 1.59 -3.73 9.34
C ALA A 448 2.90 -4.37 9.82
N LEU A 449 4.02 -3.85 9.33
CA LEU A 449 5.35 -4.12 9.86
C LEU A 449 5.53 -3.30 11.14
N ARG A 450 5.73 -3.95 12.27
CA ARG A 450 5.89 -3.33 13.59
C ARG A 450 7.26 -3.57 14.15
N VAL A 451 7.73 -2.63 14.96
CA VAL A 451 9.02 -2.70 15.61
C VAL A 451 8.84 -2.45 17.10
N LEU A 452 9.36 -3.36 17.92
CA LEU A 452 9.47 -3.20 19.37
C LEU A 452 10.93 -2.98 19.71
N LEU A 453 11.22 -1.89 20.43
CA LEU A 453 12.56 -1.49 20.83
C LEU A 453 12.81 -1.79 22.31
N ASP A 454 14.00 -2.27 22.63
CA ASP A 454 14.45 -2.51 24.01
C ASP A 454 15.87 -2.00 24.22
N LEU A 455 16.12 -1.39 25.39
CA LEU A 455 17.40 -0.76 25.74
C LEU A 455 18.46 -1.81 26.10
N ARG A 456 19.52 -1.92 25.28
CA ARG A 456 20.65 -2.85 25.52
C ARG A 456 21.84 -2.18 26.18
N ARG A 457 22.29 -1.06 25.62
CA ARG A 457 23.46 -0.33 26.13
C ARG A 457 23.14 1.14 26.24
N PHE A 458 23.62 1.76 27.29
CA PHE A 458 23.49 3.18 27.56
C PHE A 458 24.80 3.72 28.14
N ARG A 459 25.27 4.84 27.60
CA ARG A 459 26.45 5.56 28.07
C ARG A 459 26.19 7.05 27.99
N ILE A 460 26.69 7.78 29.00
CA ILE A 460 26.74 9.23 29.02
C ILE A 460 28.18 9.69 29.21
N TYR A 461 28.53 10.81 28.61
CA TYR A 461 29.86 11.43 28.80
C TYR A 461 29.77 12.94 28.48
N SER A 462 30.73 13.70 29.06
CA SER A 462 30.94 15.10 28.68
C SER A 462 31.89 15.17 27.51
N LYS A 463 31.61 16.05 26.56
CA LYS A 463 32.53 16.38 25.45
C LYS A 463 33.60 17.38 25.88
N GLN A 464 33.40 18.07 27.02
CA GLN A 464 34.23 19.20 27.43
C GLN A 464 35.37 18.77 28.37
N SER A 465 35.16 17.78 29.25
CA SER A 465 36.13 17.36 30.26
C SER A 465 35.99 15.90 30.66
N ALA A 466 37.15 15.20 30.78
CA ALA A 466 37.19 13.84 31.32
C ALA A 466 36.82 13.80 32.80
N LEU A 467 37.19 14.83 33.60
CA LEU A 467 36.83 14.94 35.01
C LEU A 467 35.32 15.11 35.20
N GLU A 468 34.66 15.89 34.37
CA GLU A 468 33.21 16.03 34.36
C GLU A 468 32.51 14.70 33.98
N SER A 469 33.09 13.94 33.04
CA SER A 469 32.57 12.59 32.69
C SER A 469 32.62 11.63 33.89
N LEU A 470 33.62 11.72 34.77
CA LEU A 470 33.68 10.94 36.01
C LEU A 470 32.58 11.34 37.00
N ALA A 471 32.30 12.65 37.14
CA ALA A 471 31.20 13.17 37.97
C ALA A 471 29.82 12.69 37.47
N LEU A 472 29.64 12.57 36.13
CA LEU A 472 28.41 12.09 35.53
C LEU A 472 28.18 10.58 35.67
N PHE A 473 29.21 9.81 36.07
CA PHE A 473 29.10 8.35 36.21
C PHE A 473 27.99 7.94 37.19
N SER A 474 27.81 8.69 38.28
CA SER A 474 26.75 8.47 39.27
C SER A 474 25.35 8.59 38.70
N LEU A 475 25.19 9.37 37.64
CA LEU A 475 23.90 9.60 36.97
C LEU A 475 23.59 8.51 35.92
N GLN A 476 24.53 7.69 35.52
CA GLN A 476 24.36 6.72 34.44
C GLN A 476 23.24 5.69 34.73
N ALA A 477 23.22 5.13 35.96
CA ALA A 477 22.21 4.14 36.33
C ALA A 477 20.80 4.74 36.47
N PRO A 478 20.57 5.88 37.14
CA PRO A 478 19.29 6.52 37.23
C PRO A 478 18.74 6.97 35.87
N LEU A 479 19.58 7.55 35.01
CA LEU A 479 19.16 7.96 33.64
C LEU A 479 18.84 6.75 32.74
N LYS A 480 19.57 5.64 32.90
CA LYS A 480 19.24 4.39 32.23
C LYS A 480 17.87 3.89 32.66
N THR A 481 17.55 3.95 33.94
CA THR A 481 16.23 3.57 34.47
C THR A 481 15.13 4.48 33.91
N LEU A 482 15.35 5.80 33.88
CA LEU A 482 14.43 6.75 33.24
C LEU A 482 14.15 6.39 31.78
N LEU A 483 15.22 6.15 31.01
CA LEU A 483 15.06 5.74 29.60
C LEU A 483 14.24 4.46 29.50
N GLN A 484 14.55 3.46 30.32
CA GLN A 484 13.98 2.12 30.24
C GLN A 484 12.50 2.09 30.67
N LEU A 485 12.16 2.80 31.76
CA LEU A 485 10.82 2.75 32.35
C LEU A 485 9.86 3.85 31.83
N THR A 486 10.38 4.99 31.37
CA THR A 486 9.55 6.12 30.94
C THR A 486 9.64 6.33 29.44
N ILE A 487 10.82 6.44 28.87
CA ILE A 487 11.01 6.85 27.48
C ILE A 487 10.75 5.69 26.50
N MET A 488 11.26 4.48 26.78
CA MET A 488 11.08 3.32 25.90
C MET A 488 9.61 2.95 25.69
N PRO A 489 8.72 2.94 26.70
CA PRO A 489 7.29 2.70 26.49
C PRO A 489 6.65 3.72 25.54
N ILE A 490 7.03 5.00 25.64
CA ILE A 490 6.50 6.06 24.78
C ILE A 490 6.93 5.84 23.33
N ILE A 491 8.20 5.53 23.10
CA ILE A 491 8.70 5.23 21.76
C ILE A 491 7.97 4.02 21.19
N ASN A 492 7.81 2.94 21.98
CA ASN A 492 7.12 1.73 21.56
C ASN A 492 5.62 1.96 21.28
N GLU A 493 4.96 2.84 22.01
CA GLU A 493 3.57 3.20 21.70
C GLU A 493 3.46 3.96 20.37
N ARG A 494 4.38 4.87 20.07
CA ARG A 494 4.44 5.57 18.78
C ARG A 494 4.72 4.62 17.60
N THR A 495 5.59 3.61 17.79
CA THR A 495 5.91 2.62 16.75
C THR A 495 4.86 1.51 16.59
N LYS A 496 3.87 1.43 17.50
CA LYS A 496 2.84 0.39 17.54
C LYS A 496 1.93 0.37 16.31
N LYS A 497 1.67 1.53 15.69
CA LYS A 497 0.89 1.62 14.45
C LYS A 497 1.58 0.84 13.31
N GLY A 498 2.91 0.87 13.26
CA GLY A 498 3.70 0.21 12.23
C GLY A 498 3.57 0.85 10.84
N VAL A 499 4.21 0.22 9.85
CA VAL A 499 4.23 0.65 8.45
C VAL A 499 3.51 -0.38 7.60
N GLN A 500 2.55 0.06 6.79
CA GLN A 500 1.78 -0.83 5.92
C GLN A 500 2.65 -1.30 4.75
N ILE A 501 2.66 -2.62 4.52
CA ILE A 501 3.29 -3.23 3.34
C ILE A 501 2.34 -3.08 2.15
N PRO A 502 2.84 -2.77 0.94
CA PRO A 502 2.01 -2.53 -0.23
C PRO A 502 1.43 -3.84 -0.78
N LEU A 503 0.25 -4.20 -0.31
CA LEU A 503 -0.57 -5.31 -0.82
C LEU A 503 -1.90 -4.78 -1.35
N PRO A 504 -2.49 -5.45 -2.35
CA PRO A 504 -3.85 -5.18 -2.79
C PRO A 504 -4.85 -5.22 -1.63
N GLU A 505 -5.96 -4.49 -1.78
CA GLU A 505 -7.02 -4.51 -0.79
C GLU A 505 -7.61 -5.93 -0.64
N GLY A 506 -8.03 -6.29 0.57
CA GLY A 506 -8.60 -7.62 0.86
C GLY A 506 -7.59 -8.76 1.03
N MET A 507 -6.28 -8.50 0.85
CA MET A 507 -5.22 -9.50 1.03
C MET A 507 -4.47 -9.24 2.34
N ASP A 508 -4.26 -10.26 3.16
CA ASP A 508 -3.55 -10.18 4.44
C ASP A 508 -2.47 -11.26 4.55
N PHE A 509 -1.48 -11.00 5.41
CA PHE A 509 -0.43 -11.98 5.76
C PHE A 509 -0.88 -12.84 6.94
N THR A 510 -0.54 -14.11 6.88
CA THR A 510 -0.74 -15.09 7.96
C THR A 510 0.49 -15.97 8.13
N ARG A 511 0.66 -16.57 9.32
CA ARG A 511 1.75 -17.50 9.66
C ARG A 511 3.15 -16.94 9.38
N GLU A 512 3.35 -15.68 9.76
CA GLU A 512 4.59 -14.95 9.51
C GLU A 512 5.78 -15.52 10.28
N VAL A 513 6.93 -15.54 9.63
CA VAL A 513 8.23 -15.92 10.20
C VAL A 513 9.26 -14.86 9.81
N VAL A 514 9.91 -14.26 10.81
CA VAL A 514 10.96 -13.25 10.59
C VAL A 514 12.32 -13.90 10.73
N THR A 515 13.17 -13.72 9.73
CA THR A 515 14.56 -14.21 9.70
C THR A 515 15.51 -13.05 9.45
N ASN A 516 16.54 -12.91 10.30
CA ASN A 516 17.57 -11.89 10.13
C ASN A 516 18.75 -12.44 9.31
N HIS A 517 19.23 -11.65 8.36
CA HIS A 517 20.41 -11.89 7.55
C HIS A 517 21.46 -10.81 7.77
N ALA A 518 22.58 -10.85 7.08
CA ALA A 518 23.57 -9.77 7.12
C ALA A 518 23.13 -8.60 6.24
N GLY A 519 22.76 -7.46 6.84
CA GLY A 519 22.35 -6.25 6.13
C GLY A 519 20.86 -6.17 5.76
N PHE A 520 20.06 -7.23 5.99
CA PHE A 520 18.62 -7.22 5.74
C PHE A 520 17.89 -8.26 6.60
N LEU A 521 16.57 -8.16 6.67
CA LEU A 521 15.72 -9.19 7.26
C LEU A 521 14.66 -9.62 6.26
N THR A 522 14.21 -10.87 6.35
CA THR A 522 13.10 -11.41 5.58
C THR A 522 11.93 -11.73 6.48
N VAL A 523 10.72 -11.50 5.99
CA VAL A 523 9.47 -11.94 6.58
C VAL A 523 8.80 -12.87 5.59
N GLY A 524 8.84 -14.17 5.87
CA GLY A 524 8.10 -15.18 5.11
C GLY A 524 6.69 -15.32 5.68
N ALA A 525 5.67 -15.30 4.83
CA ALA A 525 4.28 -15.42 5.23
C ALA A 525 3.44 -16.16 4.18
N ASP A 526 2.26 -16.58 4.58
CA ASP A 526 1.24 -17.05 3.66
C ASP A 526 0.20 -15.96 3.44
N LEU A 527 -0.38 -15.94 2.25
CA LEU A 527 -1.39 -14.96 1.85
C LEU A 527 -2.79 -15.49 2.10
N HIS A 528 -3.68 -14.62 2.50
CA HIS A 528 -5.09 -14.92 2.67
C HIS A 528 -5.94 -13.79 2.10
N PHE A 529 -6.95 -14.13 1.30
CA PHE A 529 -7.97 -13.17 0.85
C PHE A 529 -9.12 -13.16 1.86
N SER A 530 -9.27 -12.07 2.59
CA SER A 530 -10.33 -11.92 3.61
C SER A 530 -11.72 -11.82 3.02
N LYS A 531 -11.85 -11.30 1.78
CA LYS A 531 -13.13 -11.06 1.08
C LYS A 531 -13.24 -11.76 -0.28
N GLY A 532 -12.21 -12.51 -0.71
CA GLY A 532 -12.10 -13.03 -2.06
C GLY A 532 -11.75 -11.96 -3.11
N LEU A 533 -11.05 -12.37 -4.16
CA LEU A 533 -10.60 -11.48 -5.24
C LEU A 533 -11.78 -10.82 -5.96
N ARG A 534 -12.87 -11.55 -6.14
CA ARG A 534 -14.09 -11.10 -6.82
C ARG A 534 -14.71 -9.87 -6.16
N GLU A 535 -14.95 -9.92 -4.84
CA GLU A 535 -15.62 -8.83 -4.10
C GLU A 535 -14.79 -7.55 -4.16
N VAL A 536 -13.45 -7.68 -4.11
CA VAL A 536 -12.54 -6.55 -4.20
C VAL A 536 -12.57 -5.94 -5.61
N ILE A 537 -12.53 -6.76 -6.66
CA ILE A 537 -12.58 -6.28 -8.06
C ILE A 537 -13.92 -5.59 -8.33
N GLU A 538 -15.06 -6.15 -7.90
CA GLU A 538 -16.38 -5.52 -8.09
C GLU A 538 -16.46 -4.14 -7.43
N LYS A 539 -15.86 -3.97 -6.26
CA LYS A 539 -15.81 -2.66 -5.58
C LYS A 539 -15.07 -1.59 -6.39
N TYR A 540 -14.05 -1.98 -7.16
CA TYR A 540 -13.20 -1.08 -7.94
C TYR A 540 -13.44 -1.17 -9.44
N ARG A 541 -14.50 -1.88 -9.87
CA ARG A 541 -14.86 -2.00 -11.29
C ARG A 541 -15.10 -0.60 -11.87
N PRO A 542 -14.38 -0.21 -12.93
CA PRO A 542 -14.62 1.08 -13.58
C PRO A 542 -16.07 1.17 -14.07
N ALA A 543 -16.69 2.34 -13.93
CA ALA A 543 -18.00 2.57 -14.50
C ALA A 543 -17.96 2.30 -16.02
N PRO A 544 -19.00 1.65 -16.62
CA PRO A 544 -19.06 1.44 -18.04
C PRO A 544 -18.88 2.79 -18.75
N THR A 545 -17.87 2.90 -19.59
CA THR A 545 -17.69 4.07 -20.45
C THR A 545 -18.94 4.15 -21.32
N ALA A 546 -19.71 5.23 -21.18
CA ALA A 546 -20.84 5.48 -22.07
C ALA A 546 -20.34 5.38 -23.52
N PRO A 547 -21.10 4.69 -24.42
CA PRO A 547 -20.69 4.59 -25.81
C PRO A 547 -20.43 5.99 -26.34
N ALA A 548 -19.24 6.21 -26.90
CA ALA A 548 -18.89 7.47 -27.53
C ALA A 548 -19.99 7.79 -28.53
N HIS A 549 -20.65 8.94 -28.36
CA HIS A 549 -21.57 9.45 -29.36
C HIS A 549 -20.83 9.41 -30.69
N PRO A 550 -21.44 8.83 -31.76
CA PRO A 550 -20.84 8.88 -33.07
C PRO A 550 -20.61 10.35 -33.43
N THR A 551 -19.37 10.68 -33.69
CA THR A 551 -18.95 11.99 -34.18
C THR A 551 -19.84 12.28 -35.43
N PRO A 552 -20.52 13.43 -35.53
CA PRO A 552 -21.25 13.77 -36.74
C PRO A 552 -20.27 13.70 -37.92
N GLN A 553 -20.61 12.88 -38.91
CA GLN A 553 -19.88 12.91 -40.18
C GLN A 553 -19.99 14.33 -40.74
N PRO A 554 -18.91 14.89 -41.31
CA PRO A 554 -19.00 16.15 -42.04
C PRO A 554 -20.03 15.96 -43.17
N GLU A 555 -21.04 16.81 -43.18
CA GLU A 555 -21.98 16.89 -44.32
C GLU A 555 -21.17 17.16 -45.60
N GLU A 556 -21.24 16.22 -46.55
CA GLU A 556 -20.78 16.50 -47.92
C GLU A 556 -21.59 17.68 -48.48
N PRO A 557 -20.93 18.68 -49.11
CA PRO A 557 -21.64 19.80 -49.72
C PRO A 557 -22.54 19.28 -50.84
N SER A 558 -23.86 19.50 -50.70
CA SER A 558 -24.85 19.24 -51.75
C SER A 558 -24.50 20.06 -52.99
N VAL A 559 -24.10 19.37 -54.04
CA VAL A 559 -23.94 19.97 -55.36
C VAL A 559 -25.34 20.16 -55.96
N ASP A 560 -25.67 21.43 -56.11
CA ASP A 560 -26.91 21.88 -56.75
C ASP A 560 -26.93 21.47 -58.24
N PRO A 561 -27.95 20.73 -58.77
CA PRO A 561 -27.96 20.24 -60.16
C PRO A 561 -28.46 21.27 -61.18
N HIS A 562 -28.48 22.55 -60.90
CA HIS A 562 -28.89 23.60 -61.84
C HIS A 562 -27.81 24.61 -62.17
N GLN A 563 -26.70 24.14 -62.76
CA GLN A 563 -25.84 25.00 -63.61
C GLN A 563 -25.09 24.13 -64.60
N LEU A 564 -25.80 23.77 -65.70
CA LEU A 564 -25.31 23.71 -67.09
C LEU A 564 -26.51 23.33 -68.01
#